data_39cd31a08ee385b0ee5bbc18dd2773c1
#
_entry.id   39cd31a08ee385b0ee5bbc18dd2773c1
#
_cell.length_a   1.000
_cell.length_b   1.000
_cell.length_c   1.000
_cell.angle_alpha   90.00
_cell.angle_beta   90.00
_cell.angle_gamma   90.00
#
_symmetry.space_group_name_H-M   'P 1'
#
loop_
_entity.id
_entity.type
_entity.pdbx_description
1 polymer ?
#
loop_
_entity_poly.entity_id
_entity_poly.type
_entity_poly.pdbx_seq_one_letter_code
_entity_poly.pdbx_strand_id
1 'polypeptide(L)'
;MLRLIAALSTILLIAGCASDNSTSSNASGAAGPTDTERAAYAASVHFPNEAPMTAEIAAVSRPSENAVKLYNFSTRPLRNVNVWINQAFVTHLSGIPARGSVTLNTANFYNALGSSLAKENQGIRQIVIKSDEGVFSVMGPLSE
;
A
#
# COMPACT_ATOMS: atom_id res chain seq x y z
N MET A 1 78.02 -10.83 -5.66
CA MET A 1 77.78 -9.44 -5.26
C MET A 1 76.30 -9.23 -5.22
N LEU A 2 75.66 -9.41 -4.08
CA LEU A 2 75.31 -8.50 -3.01
C LEU A 2 74.43 -7.32 -3.48
N ARG A 3 73.14 -7.35 -3.15
CA ARG A 3 72.48 -6.45 -2.22
C ARG A 3 71.03 -6.78 -1.95
N LEU A 4 70.77 -7.13 -0.72
CA LEU A 4 69.49 -7.10 -0.03
C LEU A 4 68.88 -5.72 -0.09
N ILE A 5 67.55 -5.63 -0.29
CA ILE A 5 66.75 -4.54 0.28
C ILE A 5 65.46 -5.18 0.85
N ALA A 6 65.37 -5.16 2.16
CA ALA A 6 64.20 -5.48 2.92
C ALA A 6 63.24 -4.31 2.88
N ALA A 7 61.98 -4.56 2.55
CA ALA A 7 60.91 -3.59 2.75
C ALA A 7 59.97 -4.14 3.81
N LEU A 8 59.99 -3.44 4.93
CA LEU A 8 59.19 -3.65 6.14
C LEU A 8 57.74 -3.20 5.88
N SER A 9 56.79 -4.12 5.80
CA SER A 9 55.37 -3.79 5.75
C SER A 9 54.79 -3.79 7.16
N THR A 10 54.50 -2.60 7.64
CA THR A 10 53.84 -2.36 8.91
C THR A 10 52.36 -2.69 8.80
N ILE A 11 51.91 -3.74 9.46
CA ILE A 11 50.49 -4.07 9.59
C ILE A 11 49.91 -3.23 10.72
N LEU A 12 49.03 -2.28 10.39
CA LEU A 12 48.27 -1.49 11.34
C LEU A 12 46.99 -2.25 11.68
N LEU A 13 46.98 -2.93 12.82
CA LEU A 13 45.75 -3.46 13.41
C LEU A 13 44.92 -2.31 13.99
N ILE A 14 43.83 -1.97 13.35
CA ILE A 14 42.82 -1.11 13.95
C ILE A 14 41.77 -2.02 14.60
N ALA A 15 41.85 -2.14 15.92
CA ALA A 15 40.78 -2.69 16.72
C ALA A 15 39.63 -1.67 16.77
N GLY A 16 38.65 -1.81 15.92
CA GLY A 16 37.41 -1.04 15.96
C GLY A 16 36.41 -1.71 16.90
N CYS A 17 36.09 -1.03 18.00
CA CYS A 17 35.02 -1.39 18.92
C CYS A 17 33.69 -1.56 18.15
N ALA A 18 33.09 -2.74 18.31
CA ALA A 18 31.69 -2.94 17.95
C ALA A 18 30.83 -2.12 18.91
N SER A 19 30.36 -0.98 18.48
CA SER A 19 29.19 -0.34 19.05
C SER A 19 27.98 -0.93 18.36
N ASP A 20 27.21 -1.69 19.08
CA ASP A 20 25.85 -2.05 18.75
C ASP A 20 25.00 -0.78 18.75
N ASN A 21 25.11 -0.05 17.66
CA ASN A 21 24.15 0.98 17.33
C ASN A 21 23.13 0.32 16.40
N SER A 22 22.04 -0.14 16.98
CA SER A 22 20.82 -0.43 16.25
C SER A 22 20.33 0.86 15.59
N THR A 23 21.05 1.26 14.56
CA THR A 23 20.63 2.27 13.63
C THR A 23 19.45 1.65 12.89
N SER A 24 18.27 1.98 13.38
CA SER A 24 17.06 1.99 12.57
C SER A 24 17.47 2.62 11.25
N SER A 25 17.72 1.79 10.25
CA SER A 25 17.89 2.23 8.88
C SER A 25 16.56 2.85 8.48
N ASN A 26 16.48 4.16 8.61
CA ASN A 26 15.57 4.95 7.82
C ASN A 26 15.93 4.65 6.36
N ALA A 27 15.37 3.55 5.83
CA ALA A 27 15.17 3.43 4.42
C ALA A 27 14.53 4.75 4.01
N SER A 28 15.20 5.48 3.13
CA SER A 28 14.62 6.64 2.45
C SER A 28 13.40 6.11 1.71
N GLY A 29 12.30 5.98 2.44
CA GLY A 29 11.03 5.57 1.88
C GLY A 29 10.68 6.63 0.87
N ALA A 30 10.56 6.23 -0.39
CA ALA A 30 9.96 7.08 -1.38
C ALA A 30 8.68 7.65 -0.76
N ALA A 31 8.59 8.96 -0.64
CA ALA A 31 7.42 9.61 -0.08
C ALA A 31 6.21 9.08 -0.85
N GLY A 32 5.21 8.56 -0.13
CA GLY A 32 4.00 8.07 -0.78
C GLY A 32 3.36 9.18 -1.61
N PRO A 33 2.43 8.83 -2.53
CA PRO A 33 1.81 9.82 -3.40
C PRO A 33 1.17 10.94 -2.58
N THR A 34 1.34 12.17 -3.03
CA THR A 34 0.76 13.37 -2.44
C THR A 34 -0.76 13.39 -2.65
N ASP A 35 -1.46 14.24 -1.90
CA ASP A 35 -2.91 14.44 -2.07
C ASP A 35 -3.27 14.90 -3.49
N THR A 36 -2.42 15.73 -4.10
CA THR A 36 -2.60 16.18 -5.48
C THR A 36 -2.47 15.04 -6.48
N GLU A 37 -1.50 14.15 -6.30
CA GLU A 37 -1.31 12.98 -7.16
C GLU A 37 -2.46 11.98 -7.02
N ARG A 38 -2.96 11.77 -5.79
CA ARG A 38 -4.15 10.93 -5.54
C ARG A 38 -5.40 11.50 -6.20
N ALA A 39 -5.62 12.81 -6.09
CA ALA A 39 -6.73 13.49 -6.72
C ALA A 39 -6.65 13.41 -8.26
N ALA A 40 -5.47 13.64 -8.84
CA ALA A 40 -5.22 13.51 -10.27
C ALA A 40 -5.45 12.07 -10.75
N TYR A 41 -5.00 11.08 -9.97
CA TYR A 41 -5.26 9.68 -10.25
C TYR A 41 -6.76 9.39 -10.26
N ALA A 42 -7.50 9.81 -9.24
CA ALA A 42 -8.95 9.60 -9.14
C ALA A 42 -9.71 10.23 -10.32
N ALA A 43 -9.26 11.37 -10.82
CA ALA A 43 -9.84 12.00 -11.99
C ALA A 43 -9.53 11.28 -13.32
N SER A 44 -8.44 10.50 -13.36
CA SER A 44 -7.99 9.78 -14.55
C SER A 44 -8.60 8.39 -14.73
N VAL A 45 -9.16 7.82 -13.68
CA VAL A 45 -9.72 6.47 -13.70
C VAL A 45 -11.25 6.50 -13.58
N HIS A 46 -11.90 5.49 -14.15
CA HIS A 46 -13.36 5.39 -14.13
C HIS A 46 -13.78 4.16 -13.34
N PHE A 47 -14.93 4.27 -12.68
CA PHE A 47 -15.57 3.12 -12.04
C PHE A 47 -15.81 2.04 -13.10
N PRO A 48 -15.51 0.76 -12.80
CA PRO A 48 -15.66 -0.32 -13.78
C PRO A 48 -17.13 -0.52 -14.18
N ASN A 49 -17.38 -0.64 -15.47
CA ASN A 49 -18.70 -0.94 -16.03
C ASN A 49 -18.98 -2.45 -16.09
N GLU A 50 -17.96 -3.27 -15.80
CA GLU A 50 -18.08 -4.72 -15.79
C GLU A 50 -18.87 -5.19 -14.57
N ALA A 51 -19.70 -6.20 -14.73
CA ALA A 51 -20.39 -6.80 -13.60
C ALA A 51 -19.39 -7.44 -12.63
N PRO A 52 -19.41 -7.08 -11.35
CA PRO A 52 -18.45 -7.63 -10.41
C PRO A 52 -18.70 -9.11 -10.17
N MET A 53 -17.63 -9.88 -10.13
CA MET A 53 -17.65 -11.28 -9.68
C MET A 53 -17.73 -11.34 -8.16
N THR A 54 -18.31 -12.41 -7.64
CA THR A 54 -18.20 -12.71 -6.21
C THR A 54 -16.77 -13.15 -5.92
N ALA A 55 -16.11 -12.47 -4.98
CA ALA A 55 -14.76 -12.81 -4.59
C ALA A 55 -14.69 -13.34 -3.17
N GLU A 56 -13.64 -14.08 -2.90
CA GLU A 56 -13.22 -14.44 -1.55
C GLU A 56 -12.49 -13.26 -0.88
N ILE A 57 -13.09 -12.07 -0.96
CA ILE A 57 -12.58 -10.85 -0.37
C ILE A 57 -13.62 -10.29 0.58
N ALA A 58 -13.21 -10.01 1.79
CA ALA A 58 -14.05 -9.35 2.79
C ALA A 58 -13.43 -8.01 3.21
N ALA A 59 -14.28 -7.10 3.63
CA ALA A 59 -13.87 -5.82 4.19
C ALA A 59 -14.42 -5.65 5.60
N VAL A 60 -13.62 -5.01 6.45
CA VAL A 60 -14.06 -4.51 7.74
C VAL A 60 -13.75 -3.02 7.77
N SER A 61 -14.80 -2.22 7.90
CA SER A 61 -14.67 -0.79 8.16
C SER A 61 -14.37 -0.55 9.63
N ARG A 62 -13.45 0.36 9.92
CA ARG A 62 -13.11 0.81 11.27
C ARG A 62 -13.21 2.34 11.32
N PRO A 63 -14.43 2.88 11.50
CA PRO A 63 -14.64 4.33 11.46
C PRO A 63 -13.81 5.07 12.49
N SER A 64 -13.63 4.53 13.69
CA SER A 64 -12.81 5.12 14.75
C SER A 64 -11.32 5.24 14.39
N GLU A 65 -10.84 4.40 13.45
CA GLU A 65 -9.46 4.41 12.97
C GLU A 65 -9.31 5.12 11.61
N ASN A 66 -10.42 5.62 11.03
CA ASN A 66 -10.46 6.10 9.65
C ASN A 66 -9.85 5.10 8.66
N ALA A 67 -10.15 3.84 8.85
CA ALA A 67 -9.50 2.75 8.13
C ALA A 67 -10.52 1.74 7.58
N VAL A 68 -10.14 1.13 6.46
CA VAL A 68 -10.78 -0.05 5.86
C VAL A 68 -9.74 -1.14 5.78
N LYS A 69 -10.02 -2.29 6.35
CA LYS A 69 -9.18 -3.47 6.23
C LYS A 69 -9.79 -4.44 5.24
N LEU A 70 -9.04 -4.79 4.21
CA LEU A 70 -9.42 -5.77 3.19
C LEU A 70 -8.69 -7.08 3.46
N TYR A 71 -9.41 -8.18 3.37
CA TYR A 71 -8.88 -9.54 3.52
C TYR A 71 -9.07 -10.30 2.21
N ASN A 72 -8.00 -10.80 1.66
CA ASN A 72 -8.03 -11.72 0.52
C ASN A 72 -7.91 -13.16 1.05
N PHE A 73 -9.00 -13.91 1.04
CA PHE A 73 -9.03 -15.31 1.48
C PHE A 73 -8.64 -16.28 0.36
N SER A 74 -8.53 -15.79 -0.87
CA SER A 74 -8.17 -16.64 -2.01
C SER A 74 -6.70 -17.09 -1.93
N THR A 75 -6.38 -18.12 -2.69
CA THR A 75 -5.00 -18.63 -2.82
C THR A 75 -4.16 -17.84 -3.84
N ARG A 76 -4.75 -16.82 -4.48
CA ARG A 76 -4.10 -15.99 -5.49
C ARG A 76 -3.95 -14.55 -4.98
N PRO A 77 -2.80 -13.91 -5.19
CA PRO A 77 -2.68 -12.49 -4.92
C PRO A 77 -3.48 -11.70 -5.96
N LEU A 78 -4.00 -10.55 -5.57
CA LEU A 78 -4.50 -9.55 -6.51
C LEU A 78 -3.39 -8.56 -6.84
N ARG A 79 -3.28 -8.14 -8.09
CA ARG A 79 -2.25 -7.22 -8.58
C ARG A 79 -2.89 -5.99 -9.21
N ASN A 80 -2.17 -4.87 -9.18
CA ASN A 80 -2.59 -3.63 -9.80
C ASN A 80 -4.02 -3.25 -9.40
N VAL A 81 -4.23 -3.07 -8.09
CA VAL A 81 -5.55 -3.05 -7.49
C VAL A 81 -6.07 -1.63 -7.34
N ASN A 82 -7.22 -1.35 -7.91
CA ASN A 82 -8.03 -0.17 -7.62
C ASN A 82 -9.17 -0.54 -6.68
N VAL A 83 -9.22 0.10 -5.54
CA VAL A 83 -10.29 -0.07 -4.56
C VAL A 83 -11.23 1.11 -4.67
N TRP A 84 -12.48 0.84 -5.00
CA TRP A 84 -13.54 1.82 -5.13
C TRP A 84 -14.49 1.76 -3.94
N ILE A 85 -14.78 2.91 -3.35
CA ILE A 85 -15.79 3.08 -2.29
C ILE A 85 -16.94 3.93 -2.82
N ASN A 86 -18.16 3.43 -2.64
CA ASN A 86 -19.40 4.11 -3.05
C ASN A 86 -19.39 4.55 -4.53
N GLN A 87 -18.68 3.83 -5.40
CA GLN A 87 -18.51 4.13 -6.84
C GLN A 87 -17.84 5.48 -7.16
N ALA A 88 -17.52 6.27 -6.16
CA ALA A 88 -17.03 7.65 -6.33
C ALA A 88 -15.58 7.83 -5.87
N PHE A 89 -15.17 7.15 -4.82
CA PHE A 89 -13.84 7.32 -4.23
C PHE A 89 -12.94 6.16 -4.58
N VAL A 90 -11.72 6.43 -5.03
CA VAL A 90 -10.77 5.41 -5.44
C VAL A 90 -9.42 5.60 -4.79
N THR A 91 -8.74 4.50 -4.52
CA THR A 91 -7.30 4.44 -4.21
C THR A 91 -6.65 3.30 -4.98
N HIS A 92 -5.36 3.43 -5.23
CA HIS A 92 -4.57 2.43 -5.93
C HIS A 92 -3.60 1.73 -4.98
N LEU A 93 -3.42 0.43 -5.20
CA LEU A 93 -2.46 -0.44 -4.50
C LEU A 93 -1.69 -1.26 -5.52
N SER A 94 -0.44 -1.58 -5.22
CA SER A 94 0.33 -2.56 -6.02
C SER A 94 -0.29 -3.97 -5.97
N GLY A 95 -0.95 -4.33 -4.86
CA GLY A 95 -1.63 -5.60 -4.74
C GLY A 95 -2.14 -5.92 -3.34
N ILE A 96 -2.89 -7.03 -3.25
CA ILE A 96 -3.33 -7.64 -1.99
C ILE A 96 -2.82 -9.08 -1.98
N PRO A 97 -1.98 -9.47 -1.01
CA PRO A 97 -1.37 -10.81 -1.00
C PRO A 97 -2.43 -11.91 -0.85
N ALA A 98 -2.13 -13.09 -1.39
CA ALA A 98 -2.93 -14.29 -1.18
C ALA A 98 -3.02 -14.62 0.30
N ARG A 99 -4.21 -14.97 0.78
CA ARG A 99 -4.48 -15.25 2.21
C ARG A 99 -3.97 -14.16 3.16
N GLY A 100 -3.92 -12.93 2.67
CA GLY A 100 -3.39 -11.77 3.38
C GLY A 100 -4.40 -10.65 3.53
N SER A 101 -3.93 -9.55 4.09
CA SER A 101 -4.75 -8.35 4.28
C SER A 101 -3.96 -7.08 4.04
N VAL A 102 -4.68 -6.01 3.77
CA VAL A 102 -4.16 -4.65 3.67
C VAL A 102 -5.09 -3.71 4.43
N THR A 103 -4.52 -2.75 5.13
CA THR A 103 -5.28 -1.69 5.81
C THR A 103 -5.09 -0.38 5.03
N LEU A 104 -6.20 0.25 4.71
CA LEU A 104 -6.27 1.47 3.91
C LEU A 104 -6.85 2.60 4.75
N ASN A 105 -6.18 3.73 4.78
CA ASN A 105 -6.71 4.93 5.42
C ASN A 105 -7.75 5.59 4.49
N THR A 106 -8.91 5.96 5.02
CA THR A 106 -9.98 6.62 4.26
C THR A 106 -9.57 7.98 3.70
N ALA A 107 -8.58 8.64 4.29
CA ALA A 107 -8.00 9.87 3.76
C ALA A 107 -7.26 9.67 2.42
N ASN A 108 -6.90 8.44 2.07
CA ASN A 108 -6.22 8.13 0.82
C ASN A 108 -7.17 7.85 -0.36
N PHE A 109 -8.47 7.86 -0.13
CA PHE A 109 -9.47 7.68 -1.18
C PHE A 109 -9.96 9.04 -1.66
N TYR A 110 -9.81 9.31 -2.94
CA TYR A 110 -10.20 10.57 -3.59
C TYR A 110 -11.26 10.34 -4.64
N ASN A 111 -12.15 11.30 -4.81
CA ASN A 111 -13.09 11.34 -5.91
C ASN A 111 -12.52 12.18 -7.08
N ALA A 112 -13.21 12.15 -8.22
CA ALA A 112 -12.80 12.88 -9.43
C ALA A 112 -12.78 14.42 -9.25
N LEU A 113 -13.41 14.94 -8.19
CA LEU A 113 -13.41 16.37 -7.85
C LEU A 113 -12.27 16.75 -6.91
N GLY A 114 -11.42 15.79 -6.51
CA GLY A 114 -10.28 16.02 -5.62
C GLY A 114 -10.62 16.07 -4.13
N SER A 115 -11.82 15.63 -3.73
CA SER A 115 -12.19 15.51 -2.32
C SER A 115 -11.88 14.13 -1.78
N SER A 116 -11.37 14.02 -0.56
CA SER A 116 -11.13 12.72 0.07
C SER A 116 -12.37 12.21 0.80
N LEU A 117 -12.50 10.86 0.89
CA LEU A 117 -13.60 10.22 1.61
C LEU A 117 -13.69 10.67 3.08
N ALA A 118 -12.54 10.84 3.74
CA ALA A 118 -12.48 11.32 5.12
C ALA A 118 -13.06 12.73 5.29
N LYS A 119 -12.87 13.62 4.29
CA LYS A 119 -13.44 14.99 4.32
C LYS A 119 -14.94 14.99 4.08
N GLU A 120 -15.43 14.11 3.22
CA GLU A 120 -16.85 13.99 2.91
C GLU A 120 -17.66 13.36 4.05
N ASN A 121 -16.99 12.71 5.00
CA ASN A 121 -17.61 12.00 6.13
C ASN A 121 -18.76 11.08 5.72
N GLN A 122 -18.62 10.44 4.57
CA GLN A 122 -19.61 9.50 4.03
C GLN A 122 -19.38 8.10 4.60
N GLY A 123 -20.46 7.45 5.04
CA GLY A 123 -20.42 6.03 5.40
C GLY A 123 -20.07 5.15 4.18
N ILE A 124 -19.42 4.04 4.43
CA ILE A 124 -19.06 3.06 3.40
C ILE A 124 -20.24 2.12 3.18
N ARG A 125 -20.82 2.16 1.97
CA ARG A 125 -21.99 1.35 1.59
C ARG A 125 -21.62 0.22 0.62
N GLN A 126 -20.60 0.45 -0.18
CA GLN A 126 -20.16 -0.50 -1.21
C GLN A 126 -18.64 -0.39 -1.39
N ILE A 127 -18.00 -1.54 -1.57
CA ILE A 127 -16.60 -1.62 -2.00
C ILE A 127 -16.55 -2.53 -3.22
N VAL A 128 -15.89 -2.03 -4.27
CA VAL A 128 -15.59 -2.78 -5.48
C VAL A 128 -14.08 -2.73 -5.71
N ILE A 129 -13.51 -3.85 -6.08
CA ILE A 129 -12.09 -3.98 -6.41
C ILE A 129 -11.98 -4.30 -7.88
N LYS A 130 -11.17 -3.51 -8.61
CA LYS A 130 -10.70 -3.84 -9.95
C LYS A 130 -9.21 -4.16 -9.88
N SER A 131 -8.82 -5.30 -10.42
CA SER A 131 -7.43 -5.77 -10.49
C SER A 131 -7.13 -6.34 -11.88
N ASP A 132 -5.90 -6.81 -12.09
CA ASP A 132 -5.54 -7.54 -13.31
C ASP A 132 -6.32 -8.85 -13.44
N GLU A 133 -6.79 -9.41 -12.31
CA GLU A 133 -7.56 -10.66 -12.25
C GLU A 133 -9.05 -10.46 -12.51
N GLY A 134 -9.56 -9.22 -12.49
CA GLY A 134 -10.96 -8.90 -12.76
C GLY A 134 -11.56 -7.86 -11.83
N VAL A 135 -12.89 -7.77 -11.87
CA VAL A 135 -13.70 -6.88 -11.02
C VAL A 135 -14.43 -7.71 -9.97
N PHE A 136 -14.33 -7.30 -8.71
CA PHE A 136 -14.86 -8.05 -7.58
C PHE A 136 -15.71 -7.18 -6.67
N SER A 137 -16.86 -7.71 -6.25
CA SER A 137 -17.63 -7.13 -5.15
C SER A 137 -17.11 -7.66 -3.82
N VAL A 138 -16.92 -6.77 -2.88
CA VAL A 138 -16.38 -7.12 -1.56
C VAL A 138 -17.53 -7.36 -0.59
N MET A 139 -17.46 -8.48 0.14
CA MET A 139 -18.43 -8.85 1.18
C MET A 139 -17.99 -8.28 2.53
N GLY A 140 -18.95 -7.90 3.37
CA GLY A 140 -18.71 -7.58 4.77
C GLY A 140 -19.64 -6.53 5.35
N PRO A 141 -19.64 -6.37 6.68
CA PRO A 141 -20.28 -5.25 7.32
C PRO A 141 -19.49 -3.99 6.94
N LEU A 142 -20.09 -3.16 6.11
CA LEU A 142 -19.44 -1.94 5.60
C LEU A 142 -19.58 -0.75 6.55
N SER A 143 -20.46 -0.88 7.55
CA SER A 143 -20.62 0.09 8.66
C SER A 143 -21.26 -0.61 9.85
N GLU A 144 -20.68 -0.49 11.01
CA GLU A 144 -21.39 -0.55 12.29
C GLU A 144 -21.71 0.87 12.75
#